data_ca40638b3ad2273f5e3c0384202f27db
#
_entry.id   ca40638b3ad2273f5e3c0384202f27db
#
_cell.length_a   1.000
_cell.length_b   1.000
_cell.length_c   1.000
_cell.angle_alpha   90.00
_cell.angle_beta   90.00
_cell.angle_gamma   90.00
#
_symmetry.space_group_name_H-M   'P 1'
#
loop_
_entity.id
_entity.type
_entity.pdbx_description
1 polymer ?
#
loop_
_entity_poly.entity_id
_entity_poly.type
_entity_poly.pdbx_seq_one_letter_code
_entity_poly.pdbx_strand_id
1 'polypeptide(L)'
;MAAAHKKVIVRLFNADTVSGYLPSSGFVDAGQVDLLDPSGKIISILLNNIKMISYVKDFNFSDPVDPERLGRRTFAGRPRGMGLWVQVAFRDGDVLEGLAAPDISFVDSMVSDSGLMLVPPDTRSNTQRVYVPRAALAALDFLGLILSASKRKATARPAVEMQPGLFGES
;
A
#
# COMPACT_ATOMS: atom_id res chain seq x y z
N MET A 1 -23.30 -0.86 -11.27
CA MET A 1 -23.29 -0.75 -9.80
C MET A 1 -22.22 0.22 -9.36
N ALA A 2 -22.56 1.13 -8.48
CA ALA A 2 -21.54 1.99 -7.89
C ALA A 2 -20.61 1.14 -6.99
N ALA A 3 -19.31 1.34 -7.11
CA ALA A 3 -18.37 0.70 -6.21
C ALA A 3 -18.60 1.17 -4.77
N ALA A 4 -18.44 0.25 -3.82
CA ALA A 4 -18.58 0.60 -2.41
C ALA A 4 -17.51 1.63 -2.02
N HIS A 5 -17.94 2.74 -1.44
CA HIS A 5 -17.04 3.76 -0.93
C HIS A 5 -16.52 3.36 0.46
N LYS A 6 -15.23 3.52 0.65
CA LYS A 6 -14.54 3.19 1.90
C LYS A 6 -13.98 4.45 2.52
N LYS A 7 -13.89 4.44 3.85
CA LYS A 7 -13.31 5.54 4.60
C LYS A 7 -11.82 5.66 4.31
N VAL A 8 -11.38 6.87 3.99
CA VAL A 8 -9.97 7.17 3.74
C VAL A 8 -9.55 8.44 4.45
N ILE A 9 -8.26 8.52 4.75
CA ILE A 9 -7.60 9.74 5.20
C ILE A 9 -6.50 10.04 4.19
N VAL A 10 -6.63 11.17 3.51
CA VAL A 10 -5.66 11.63 2.52
C VAL A 10 -4.65 12.52 3.25
N ARG A 11 -3.38 12.14 3.18
CA ARG A 11 -2.28 12.93 3.74
C ARG A 11 -1.59 13.68 2.60
N LEU A 12 -1.49 14.98 2.76
CA LEU A 12 -0.83 15.86 1.80
C LEU A 12 0.62 16.11 2.19
N PHE A 13 1.46 16.55 1.25
CA PHE A 13 2.86 16.87 1.53
C PHE A 13 3.05 18.10 2.43
N ASN A 14 2.06 18.97 2.53
CA ASN A 14 2.07 20.10 3.45
C ASN A 14 1.71 19.72 4.90
N ALA A 15 1.59 18.42 5.19
CA ALA A 15 1.19 17.84 6.47
C ALA A 15 -0.31 17.95 6.79
N ASP A 16 -1.12 18.53 5.93
CA ASP A 16 -2.58 18.53 6.10
C ASP A 16 -3.17 17.16 5.82
N THR A 17 -4.30 16.88 6.44
CA THR A 17 -5.07 15.65 6.20
C THR A 17 -6.51 16.00 5.81
N VAL A 18 -7.06 15.21 4.90
CA VAL A 18 -8.46 15.34 4.46
C VAL A 18 -9.12 13.97 4.59
N SER A 19 -10.20 13.91 5.34
CA SER A 19 -10.97 12.67 5.53
C SER A 19 -12.14 12.61 4.58
N GLY A 20 -12.45 11.42 4.09
CA GLY A 20 -13.58 11.23 3.19
C GLY A 20 -13.74 9.79 2.74
N TYR A 21 -14.41 9.62 1.60
CA TYR A 21 -14.74 8.31 1.05
C TYR A 21 -14.23 8.19 -0.38
N LEU A 22 -13.62 7.05 -0.68
CA LEU A 22 -13.16 6.67 -2.02
C LEU A 22 -13.52 5.22 -2.32
N PRO A 23 -13.72 4.85 -3.61
CA PRO A 23 -13.75 3.45 -3.97
C PRO A 23 -12.37 2.79 -3.76
N SER A 24 -12.33 1.46 -3.81
CA SER A 24 -11.08 0.70 -3.60
C SER A 24 -10.08 0.85 -4.75
N SER A 25 -10.56 1.24 -5.94
CA SER A 25 -9.75 1.42 -7.15
C SER A 25 -10.47 2.34 -8.12
N GLY A 26 -9.77 2.81 -9.15
CA GLY A 26 -10.35 3.66 -10.18
C GLY A 26 -10.74 5.05 -9.70
N PHE A 27 -10.07 5.55 -8.67
CA PHE A 27 -10.40 6.84 -8.05
C PHE A 27 -9.55 8.00 -8.58
N VAL A 28 -8.57 7.72 -9.44
CA VAL A 28 -7.74 8.76 -10.07
C VAL A 28 -8.29 9.06 -11.45
N ASP A 29 -8.56 10.32 -11.71
CA ASP A 29 -9.03 10.81 -13.01
C ASP A 29 -8.32 12.12 -13.36
N ALA A 30 -7.71 12.16 -14.54
CA ALA A 30 -7.02 13.34 -15.05
C ALA A 30 -6.01 13.96 -14.06
N GLY A 31 -5.29 13.14 -13.32
CA GLY A 31 -4.27 13.58 -12.36
C GLY A 31 -4.82 14.14 -11.06
N GLN A 32 -6.08 13.88 -10.76
CA GLN A 32 -6.71 14.29 -9.50
C GLN A 32 -7.53 13.18 -8.89
N VAL A 33 -7.83 13.34 -7.62
CA VAL A 33 -8.69 12.43 -6.85
C VAL A 33 -9.90 13.22 -6.36
N ASP A 34 -11.09 12.74 -6.68
CA ASP A 34 -12.34 13.33 -6.20
C ASP A 34 -12.78 12.58 -4.95
N LEU A 35 -12.64 13.23 -3.82
CA LEU A 35 -12.96 12.71 -2.51
C LEU A 35 -14.35 13.16 -2.09
N LEU A 36 -15.18 12.21 -1.68
CA LEU A 36 -16.48 12.54 -1.07
C LEU A 36 -16.25 12.79 0.43
N ASP A 37 -16.43 14.03 0.86
CA ASP A 37 -16.24 14.35 2.27
C ASP A 37 -17.41 13.85 3.13
N PRO A 38 -17.26 13.81 4.47
CA PRO A 38 -18.36 13.34 5.34
C PRO A 38 -19.62 14.21 5.30
N SER A 39 -19.54 15.44 4.79
CA SER A 39 -20.71 16.31 4.62
C SER A 39 -21.45 16.09 3.29
N GLY A 40 -20.93 15.23 2.41
CA GLY A 40 -21.52 14.92 1.11
C GLY A 40 -21.03 15.80 -0.04
N LYS A 41 -19.99 16.58 0.17
CA LYS A 41 -19.37 17.41 -0.88
C LYS A 41 -18.21 16.66 -1.55
N ILE A 42 -18.00 16.98 -2.81
CA ILE A 42 -16.84 16.46 -3.56
C ILE A 42 -15.69 17.46 -3.41
N ILE A 43 -14.55 16.94 -2.99
CA ILE A 43 -13.29 17.69 -2.88
C ILE A 43 -12.31 17.10 -3.89
N SER A 44 -11.88 17.91 -4.85
CA SER A 44 -10.88 17.49 -5.83
C SER A 44 -9.50 17.85 -5.35
N ILE A 45 -8.62 16.86 -5.29
CA ILE A 45 -7.23 17.00 -4.80
C ILE A 45 -6.29 16.59 -5.92
N LEU A 46 -5.34 17.46 -6.24
CA LEU A 46 -4.31 17.14 -7.22
C LEU A 46 -3.43 15.98 -6.72
N LEU A 47 -3.24 14.99 -7.56
CA LEU A 47 -2.46 13.80 -7.21
C LEU A 47 -1.03 14.15 -6.77
N ASN A 48 -0.44 15.17 -7.38
CA ASN A 48 0.92 15.62 -7.04
C ASN A 48 1.04 16.20 -5.62
N ASN A 49 -0.06 16.61 -5.00
CA ASN A 49 -0.07 17.12 -3.64
C ASN A 49 -0.28 16.02 -2.61
N ILE A 50 -0.66 14.83 -3.04
CA ILE A 50 -0.97 13.71 -2.16
C ILE A 50 0.31 12.94 -1.87
N LYS A 51 0.61 12.76 -0.57
CA LYS A 51 1.67 11.89 -0.11
C LYS A 51 1.21 10.44 -0.07
N MET A 52 0.09 10.19 0.61
CA MET A 52 -0.52 8.86 0.65
C MET A 52 -1.99 8.94 1.04
N ILE A 53 -2.73 7.89 0.69
CA ILE A 53 -4.13 7.71 1.06
C ILE A 53 -4.23 6.46 1.93
N SER A 54 -4.68 6.62 3.17
CA SER A 54 -4.87 5.52 4.11
C SER A 54 -6.33 5.08 4.12
N TYR A 55 -6.58 3.82 3.77
CA TYR A 55 -7.89 3.19 3.92
C TYR A 55 -8.03 2.75 5.37
N VAL A 56 -9.01 3.33 6.08
CA VAL A 56 -9.13 3.21 7.53
C VAL A 56 -10.44 2.56 7.94
N LYS A 57 -10.45 1.99 9.14
CA LYS A 57 -11.69 1.44 9.75
C LYS A 57 -12.58 2.56 10.25
N ASP A 58 -11.99 3.61 10.82
CA ASP A 58 -12.69 4.74 11.39
C ASP A 58 -11.89 6.03 11.19
N PHE A 59 -12.60 7.17 11.11
CA PHE A 59 -11.96 8.47 10.97
C PHE A 59 -11.29 8.98 12.24
N ASN A 60 -11.75 8.54 13.42
CA ASN A 60 -11.23 8.94 14.74
C ASN A 60 -11.25 10.47 14.97
N PHE A 61 -12.32 11.14 14.56
CA PHE A 61 -12.44 12.60 14.68
C PHE A 61 -12.33 13.11 16.13
N SER A 62 -12.66 12.27 17.10
CA SER A 62 -12.61 12.64 18.52
C SER A 62 -11.28 12.35 19.20
N ASP A 63 -10.33 11.77 18.49
CA ASP A 63 -9.03 11.44 19.04
C ASP A 63 -8.08 12.65 18.86
N PRO A 64 -7.55 13.23 19.95
CA PRO A 64 -6.63 14.37 19.85
C PRO A 64 -5.27 13.98 19.24
N VAL A 65 -4.94 12.70 19.22
CA VAL A 65 -3.71 12.19 18.62
C VAL A 65 -4.07 11.44 17.35
N ASP A 66 -3.48 11.85 16.24
CA ASP A 66 -3.64 11.16 14.94
C ASP A 66 -3.09 9.73 15.06
N PRO A 67 -3.95 8.68 15.09
CA PRO A 67 -3.48 7.32 15.28
C PRO A 67 -2.63 6.81 14.12
N GLU A 68 -2.74 7.40 12.94
CA GLU A 68 -1.91 7.03 11.79
C GLU A 68 -0.45 7.45 11.98
N ARG A 69 -0.17 8.44 12.81
CA ARG A 69 1.20 8.83 13.15
C ARG A 69 1.90 7.79 14.01
N LEU A 70 1.13 7.00 14.76
CA LEU A 70 1.65 5.98 15.65
C LEU A 70 1.79 4.62 14.96
N GLY A 71 1.31 4.50 13.72
CA GLY A 71 1.43 3.29 12.93
C GLY A 71 2.88 2.94 12.62
N ARG A 72 3.20 1.65 12.63
CA ARG A 72 4.52 1.18 12.26
C ARG A 72 4.78 1.45 10.78
N ARG A 73 5.94 1.97 10.47
CA ARG A 73 6.38 2.26 9.09
C ARG A 73 7.26 1.15 8.53
N THR A 74 7.80 0.28 9.38
CA THR A 74 8.65 -0.82 8.98
C THR A 74 8.20 -2.09 9.67
N PHE A 75 8.49 -3.24 9.04
CA PHE A 75 8.26 -4.53 9.67
C PHE A 75 9.36 -4.78 10.71
N ALA A 76 8.97 -5.31 11.87
CA ALA A 76 9.93 -5.66 12.94
C ALA A 76 10.84 -6.82 12.55
N GLY A 77 10.48 -7.57 11.52
CA GLY A 77 11.21 -8.69 10.98
C GLY A 77 10.62 -9.06 9.63
N ARG A 78 10.74 -10.32 9.22
CA ARG A 78 10.14 -10.79 7.97
C ARG A 78 8.61 -10.69 8.05
N PRO A 79 7.93 -10.08 7.05
CA PRO A 79 6.47 -10.01 7.03
C PRO A 79 5.83 -11.40 7.07
N ARG A 80 4.72 -11.51 7.79
CA ARG A 80 3.96 -12.76 7.88
C ARG A 80 2.93 -12.90 6.77
N GLY A 81 2.44 -11.77 6.26
CA GLY A 81 1.51 -11.74 5.14
C GLY A 81 2.19 -12.11 3.82
N MET A 82 1.41 -12.55 2.85
CA MET A 82 1.89 -12.88 1.51
C MET A 82 1.92 -11.64 0.63
N GLY A 83 2.94 -11.50 -0.21
CA GLY A 83 3.04 -10.41 -1.18
C GLY A 83 4.48 -10.02 -1.48
N LEU A 84 4.63 -8.99 -2.29
CA LEU A 84 5.93 -8.36 -2.54
C LEU A 84 6.24 -7.41 -1.39
N TRP A 85 7.30 -7.71 -0.67
CA TRP A 85 7.79 -6.85 0.40
C TRP A 85 8.60 -5.73 -0.22
N VAL A 86 8.10 -4.51 -0.07
CA VAL A 86 8.68 -3.32 -0.68
C VAL A 86 8.95 -2.24 0.36
N GLN A 87 9.91 -1.39 0.06
CA GLN A 87 10.17 -0.17 0.81
C GLN A 87 10.00 1.01 -0.13
N VAL A 88 9.13 1.93 0.22
CA VAL A 88 8.95 3.17 -0.52
C VAL A 88 9.65 4.30 0.21
N ALA A 89 10.41 5.10 -0.52
CA ALA A 89 10.97 6.34 -0.03
C ALA A 89 10.19 7.48 -0.68
N PHE A 90 9.60 8.33 0.16
CA PHE A 90 8.85 9.50 -0.31
C PHE A 90 9.81 10.63 -0.66
N ARG A 91 9.37 11.52 -1.53
CA ARG A 91 10.19 12.67 -1.95
C ARG A 91 10.51 13.65 -0.82
N ASP A 92 9.81 13.58 0.31
CA ASP A 92 10.11 14.38 1.51
C ASP A 92 11.09 13.68 2.47
N GLY A 93 11.58 12.50 2.11
CA GLY A 93 12.55 11.74 2.90
C GLY A 93 11.96 10.68 3.82
N ASP A 94 10.64 10.63 3.99
CA ASP A 94 10.00 9.57 4.77
C ASP A 94 10.10 8.22 4.08
N VAL A 95 10.03 7.15 4.87
CA VAL A 95 10.11 5.77 4.40
C VAL A 95 8.93 4.98 4.92
N LEU A 96 8.39 4.08 4.10
CA LEU A 96 7.32 3.16 4.47
C LEU A 96 7.58 1.81 3.85
N GLU A 97 7.54 0.75 4.64
CA GLU A 97 7.50 -0.62 4.14
C GLU A 97 6.06 -1.09 4.01
N GLY A 98 5.83 -2.00 3.10
CA GLY A 98 4.52 -2.61 2.92
C GLY A 98 4.58 -3.85 2.05
N LEU A 99 3.44 -4.52 1.92
CA LEU A 99 3.29 -5.66 1.03
C LEU A 99 2.41 -5.26 -0.15
N ALA A 100 2.96 -5.36 -1.35
CA ALA A 100 2.23 -5.18 -2.59
C ALA A 100 1.68 -6.52 -3.09
N ALA A 101 0.68 -6.47 -3.97
CA ALA A 101 0.17 -7.68 -4.61
C ALA A 101 1.28 -8.35 -5.43
N PRO A 102 1.45 -9.70 -5.30
CA PRO A 102 2.51 -10.42 -6.01
C PRO A 102 2.13 -10.83 -7.43
N ASP A 103 1.08 -10.25 -7.97
CA ASP A 103 0.50 -10.62 -9.27
C ASP A 103 0.23 -9.37 -10.12
N ILE A 104 -0.51 -9.56 -11.20
CA ILE A 104 -0.81 -8.51 -12.17
C ILE A 104 -1.58 -7.32 -11.56
N SER A 105 -2.27 -7.51 -10.44
CA SER A 105 -3.01 -6.40 -9.81
C SER A 105 -2.07 -5.29 -9.32
N PHE A 106 -0.81 -5.60 -9.06
CA PHE A 106 0.22 -4.60 -8.80
C PHE A 106 0.39 -3.67 -10.00
N VAL A 107 0.50 -4.24 -11.20
CA VAL A 107 0.67 -3.49 -12.45
C VAL A 107 -0.60 -2.70 -12.77
N ASP A 108 -1.76 -3.31 -12.59
CA ASP A 108 -3.05 -2.65 -12.82
C ASP A 108 -3.20 -1.40 -11.96
N SER A 109 -2.83 -1.48 -10.69
CA SER A 109 -2.86 -0.33 -9.79
C SER A 109 -1.91 0.77 -10.24
N MET A 110 -0.70 0.39 -10.68
CA MET A 110 0.30 1.36 -11.15
C MET A 110 -0.14 2.07 -12.43
N VAL A 111 -0.90 1.41 -13.28
CA VAL A 111 -1.37 1.99 -14.55
C VAL A 111 -2.69 2.74 -14.36
N SER A 112 -3.69 2.10 -13.74
CA SER A 112 -5.04 2.67 -13.62
C SER A 112 -5.10 3.83 -12.63
N ASP A 113 -4.47 3.66 -11.47
CA ASP A 113 -4.54 4.63 -10.39
C ASP A 113 -3.26 5.46 -10.24
N SER A 114 -2.30 5.30 -11.15
CA SER A 114 -1.03 6.03 -11.13
C SER A 114 -0.29 5.93 -9.80
N GLY A 115 -0.36 4.77 -9.16
CA GLY A 115 0.23 4.58 -7.85
C GLY A 115 0.25 3.13 -7.40
N LEU A 116 0.64 2.94 -6.14
CA LEU A 116 0.92 1.65 -5.55
C LEU A 116 0.03 1.41 -4.33
N MET A 117 -0.67 0.28 -4.30
CA MET A 117 -1.46 -0.13 -3.15
C MET A 117 -0.64 -1.10 -2.28
N LEU A 118 -0.54 -0.79 -0.99
CA LEU A 118 0.25 -1.55 -0.03
C LEU A 118 -0.58 -1.97 1.19
N VAL A 119 -0.25 -3.14 1.74
CA VAL A 119 -0.67 -3.52 3.09
C VAL A 119 0.40 -3.05 4.05
N PRO A 120 0.09 -2.17 5.02
CA PRO A 120 1.08 -1.61 5.94
C PRO A 120 1.57 -2.66 6.95
N PRO A 121 2.70 -2.38 7.65
CA PRO A 121 3.27 -3.32 8.64
C PRO A 121 2.33 -3.64 9.81
N ASP A 122 1.49 -2.71 10.21
CA ASP A 122 0.58 -2.88 11.33
C ASP A 122 -0.87 -2.94 10.86
N THR A 123 -1.32 -4.15 10.53
CA THR A 123 -2.71 -4.40 10.08
C THR A 123 -3.73 -4.40 11.22
N ARG A 124 -3.28 -4.41 12.47
CA ARG A 124 -4.17 -4.29 13.64
C ARG A 124 -4.50 -2.84 13.95
N SER A 125 -3.77 -1.91 13.37
CA SER A 125 -4.06 -0.48 13.50
C SER A 125 -5.33 -0.13 12.73
N ASN A 126 -5.71 1.14 12.82
CA ASN A 126 -6.84 1.68 12.08
C ASN A 126 -6.65 1.61 10.57
N THR A 127 -5.42 1.71 10.09
CA THR A 127 -5.09 1.69 8.66
C THR A 127 -5.00 0.26 8.13
N GLN A 128 -5.86 -0.07 7.18
CA GLN A 128 -5.93 -1.39 6.57
C GLN A 128 -5.06 -1.51 5.32
N ARG A 129 -5.04 -0.47 4.49
CA ARG A 129 -4.25 -0.39 3.26
C ARG A 129 -3.82 1.05 3.04
N VAL A 130 -2.73 1.21 2.30
CA VAL A 130 -2.18 2.52 1.96
C VAL A 130 -1.98 2.58 0.45
N TYR A 131 -2.47 3.64 -0.16
CA TYR A 131 -2.18 3.97 -1.54
C TYR A 131 -1.10 5.05 -1.57
N VAL A 132 -0.05 4.83 -2.36
CA VAL A 132 1.04 5.79 -2.55
C VAL A 132 1.08 6.22 -4.01
N PRO A 133 0.81 7.49 -4.33
CA PRO A 133 0.92 7.97 -5.71
C PRO A 133 2.35 7.80 -6.24
N ARG A 134 2.49 7.44 -7.49
CA ARG A 134 3.79 7.32 -8.13
C ARG A 134 4.58 8.63 -8.06
N ALA A 135 3.90 9.78 -8.19
CA ALA A 135 4.51 11.10 -8.08
C ALA A 135 5.06 11.41 -6.68
N ALA A 136 4.60 10.70 -5.65
CA ALA A 136 5.09 10.86 -4.28
C ALA A 136 6.38 10.09 -4.00
N LEU A 137 6.75 9.16 -4.87
CA LEU A 137 7.90 8.29 -4.68
C LEU A 137 9.20 8.95 -5.14
N ALA A 138 10.22 8.93 -4.29
CA ALA A 138 11.61 9.16 -4.69
C ALA A 138 12.28 7.85 -5.09
N ALA A 139 11.95 6.74 -4.42
CA ALA A 139 12.50 5.42 -4.70
C ALA A 139 11.54 4.32 -4.28
N LEU A 140 11.67 3.17 -4.93
CA LEU A 140 10.95 1.95 -4.60
C LEU A 140 11.95 0.79 -4.61
N ASP A 141 12.14 0.15 -3.46
CA ASP A 141 13.03 -0.99 -3.30
C ASP A 141 12.23 -2.26 -3.06
N PHE A 142 12.57 -3.32 -3.78
CA PHE A 142 11.99 -4.64 -3.56
C PHE A 142 12.87 -5.40 -2.57
N LEU A 143 12.33 -5.70 -1.38
CA LEU A 143 13.06 -6.36 -0.31
C LEU A 143 12.92 -7.88 -0.35
N GLY A 144 11.84 -8.39 -0.91
CA GLY A 144 11.63 -9.82 -1.03
C GLY A 144 10.23 -10.20 -1.48
N LEU A 145 10.07 -11.49 -1.77
CA LEU A 145 8.79 -12.11 -2.06
C LEU A 145 8.39 -12.99 -0.89
N ILE A 146 7.27 -12.69 -0.26
CA ILE A 146 6.77 -13.43 0.89
C ILE A 146 5.67 -14.37 0.43
N LEU A 147 5.91 -15.67 0.53
CA LEU A 147 4.99 -16.71 0.14
C LEU A 147 4.31 -17.34 1.36
N SER A 148 3.13 -17.92 1.16
CA SER A 148 2.48 -18.72 2.19
C SER A 148 3.34 -19.95 2.52
N ALA A 149 3.15 -20.54 3.71
CA ALA A 149 3.93 -21.71 4.14
C ALA A 149 3.81 -22.88 3.16
N SER A 150 2.62 -23.14 2.61
CA SER A 150 2.40 -24.20 1.63
C SER A 150 3.11 -23.92 0.31
N LYS A 151 3.08 -22.70 -0.19
CA LYS A 151 3.78 -22.31 -1.41
C LYS A 151 5.30 -22.33 -1.24
N ARG A 152 5.82 -21.98 -0.05
CA ARG A 152 7.25 -22.08 0.25
C ARG A 152 7.74 -23.51 0.18
N LYS A 153 6.99 -24.46 0.74
CA LYS A 153 7.32 -25.88 0.67
C LYS A 153 7.35 -26.39 -0.76
N ALA A 154 6.33 -26.03 -1.56
CA ALA A 154 6.24 -26.46 -2.97
C ALA A 154 7.38 -25.88 -3.81
N THR A 155 7.84 -24.67 -3.52
CA THR A 155 8.95 -24.04 -4.25
C THR A 155 10.30 -24.58 -3.80
N ALA A 156 10.48 -24.86 -2.51
CA ALA A 156 11.75 -25.35 -1.97
C ALA A 156 12.08 -26.78 -2.43
N ARG A 157 11.09 -27.67 -2.49
CA ARG A 157 11.30 -29.08 -2.90
C ARG A 157 11.89 -29.23 -4.28
N PRO A 158 11.30 -28.65 -5.36
CA PRO A 158 11.88 -28.79 -6.69
C PRO A 158 13.30 -28.29 -6.79
N ALA A 159 13.63 -27.18 -6.13
CA ALA A 159 14.98 -26.63 -6.15
C ALA A 159 15.99 -27.57 -5.47
N VAL A 160 15.63 -28.19 -4.36
CA VAL A 160 16.51 -29.15 -3.65
C VAL A 160 16.69 -30.44 -4.44
N GLU A 161 15.64 -30.94 -5.09
CA GLU A 161 15.69 -32.14 -5.91
C GLU A 161 16.52 -31.95 -7.18
N MET A 162 16.48 -30.78 -7.78
CA MET A 162 17.20 -30.48 -9.01
C MET A 162 18.72 -30.33 -8.79
N GLN A 163 19.14 -29.74 -7.68
CA GLN A 163 20.55 -29.51 -7.42
C GLN A 163 21.39 -30.78 -7.35
N PRO A 164 20.99 -31.83 -6.61
CA PRO A 164 21.77 -33.09 -6.59
C PRO A 164 21.88 -33.73 -7.95
N GLY A 165 20.84 -33.69 -8.78
CA GLY A 165 20.85 -34.24 -10.12
C GLY A 165 21.82 -33.55 -11.05
N LEU A 166 21.89 -32.23 -10.98
CA LEU A 166 22.78 -31.44 -11.83
C LEU A 166 24.26 -31.62 -11.47
N PHE A 167 24.59 -31.76 -10.21
CA PHE A 167 25.97 -31.89 -9.76
C PHE A 167 26.43 -33.33 -9.65
N GLY A 168 25.50 -34.27 -9.55
CA GLY A 168 25.83 -35.70 -9.46
C GLY A 168 26.34 -36.32 -10.75
N GLU A 169 26.14 -35.66 -11.89
CA GLU A 169 26.55 -36.12 -13.21
C GLU A 169 27.94 -35.65 -13.64
N SER A 170 28.52 -34.78 -12.90
CA SER A 170 29.84 -34.22 -13.27
C SER A 170 31.03 -35.07 -12.85
#